data_3f44fb7d94386f65b0a60c374a22d926
#
_entry.id   3f44fb7d94386f65b0a60c374a22d926
#
_cell.length_a   1.000
_cell.length_b   1.000
_cell.length_c   1.000
_cell.angle_alpha   90.00
_cell.angle_beta   90.00
_cell.angle_gamma   90.00
#
_symmetry.space_group_name_H-M   'P 1'
#
loop_
_entity.id
_entity.type
_entity.pdbx_description
1 polymer ?
#
loop_
_entity_poly.entity_id
_entity_poly.type
_entity_poly.pdbx_seq_one_letter_code
_entity_poly.pdbx_strand_id
1 'polypeptide(L)'
;VLHAETAALLACRGIGRARLGMLQALPELARRYYSQSLPSGETIRSPSDTEAFLQARLRHLGHELFCCLFLDNRHRVLGFDELFRGTIDGTSVYPREVVKEALAINAAAVSLAHNHPSGVAEPSQADERITRRLKSALDLVDIRLLDHLIIGDGKATSLARRGLI
;
A
#
# COMPACT_ATOMS: atom_id res chain seq x y z
N VAL A 1 17.31 -1.24 12.82
CA VAL A 1 17.95 0.09 12.74
C VAL A 1 16.94 1.16 12.38
N LEU A 2 16.12 1.00 11.34
CA LEU A 2 15.21 2.05 10.83
C LEU A 2 14.02 2.36 11.78
N HIS A 3 13.68 1.46 12.69
CA HIS A 3 12.62 1.62 13.69
C HIS A 3 13.15 1.69 15.13
N ALA A 4 14.48 1.76 15.30
CA ALA A 4 15.08 1.85 16.62
C ALA A 4 14.88 3.26 17.22
N GLU A 5 14.62 3.30 18.53
CA GLU A 5 14.52 4.59 19.22
C GLU A 5 15.82 5.40 19.15
N THR A 6 15.69 6.70 19.07
CA THR A 6 16.81 7.66 18.99
C THR A 6 17.87 7.43 20.07
N ALA A 7 17.44 7.17 21.31
CA ALA A 7 18.33 6.88 22.43
C ALA A 7 19.15 5.59 22.24
N ALA A 8 18.51 4.53 21.71
CA ALA A 8 19.18 3.27 21.44
C ALA A 8 20.24 3.41 20.33
N LEU A 9 19.96 4.20 19.29
CA LEU A 9 20.91 4.46 18.22
C LEU A 9 22.10 5.29 18.70
N LEU A 10 21.88 6.32 19.52
CA LEU A 10 22.95 7.14 20.10
C LEU A 10 23.85 6.36 21.09
N ALA A 11 23.33 5.30 21.70
CA ALA A 11 24.12 4.43 22.57
C ALA A 11 25.11 3.55 21.79
N CYS A 12 24.93 3.39 20.49
CA CYS A 12 25.82 2.59 19.65
C CYS A 12 27.13 3.32 19.37
N ARG A 13 28.27 2.62 19.60
CA ARG A 13 29.60 3.18 19.33
C ARG A 13 29.73 3.59 17.85
N GLY A 14 30.09 4.83 17.62
CA GLY A 14 30.28 5.38 16.27
C GLY A 14 29.05 6.04 15.66
N ILE A 15 27.90 6.06 16.35
CA ILE A 15 26.71 6.82 15.94
C ILE A 15 26.64 8.11 16.72
N GLY A 16 27.13 9.20 16.14
CA GLY A 16 26.92 10.55 16.62
C GLY A 16 25.69 11.19 15.96
N ARG A 17 25.35 12.42 16.36
CA ARG A 17 24.16 13.16 15.89
C ARG A 17 24.06 13.25 14.36
N ALA A 18 25.18 13.45 13.66
CA ALA A 18 25.19 13.52 12.19
C ALA A 18 24.78 12.20 11.55
N ARG A 19 25.35 11.06 11.99
CA ARG A 19 25.00 9.72 11.49
C ARG A 19 23.57 9.34 11.88
N LEU A 20 23.13 9.73 13.07
CA LEU A 20 21.74 9.54 13.49
C LEU A 20 20.78 10.25 12.52
N GLY A 21 21.03 11.52 12.20
CA GLY A 21 20.20 12.28 11.25
C GLY A 21 20.14 11.62 9.87
N MET A 22 21.27 11.12 9.36
CA MET A 22 21.30 10.36 8.10
C MET A 22 20.46 9.10 8.17
N LEU A 23 20.60 8.30 9.24
CA LEU A 23 19.83 7.06 9.43
C LEU A 23 18.32 7.34 9.54
N GLN A 24 17.93 8.41 10.21
CA GLN A 24 16.52 8.80 10.34
C GLN A 24 15.95 9.39 9.04
N ALA A 25 16.76 9.98 8.19
CA ALA A 25 16.32 10.49 6.88
C ALA A 25 16.16 9.40 5.82
N LEU A 26 16.86 8.25 5.95
CA LEU A 26 16.82 7.17 4.95
C LEU A 26 15.43 6.65 4.62
N PRO A 27 14.52 6.36 5.59
CA PRO A 27 13.18 5.90 5.28
C PRO A 27 12.39 6.93 4.46
N GLU A 28 12.50 8.21 4.81
CA GLU A 28 11.81 9.28 4.09
C GLU A 28 12.39 9.50 2.68
N LEU A 29 13.70 9.40 2.51
CA LEU A 29 14.33 9.46 1.19
C LEU A 29 13.89 8.26 0.32
N ALA A 30 13.88 7.06 0.87
CA ALA A 30 13.38 5.88 0.19
C ALA A 30 11.91 6.04 -0.21
N ARG A 31 11.07 6.50 0.71
CA ARG A 31 9.66 6.78 0.45
C ARG A 31 9.48 7.78 -0.69
N ARG A 32 10.22 8.89 -0.69
CA ARG A 32 10.18 9.89 -1.78
C ARG A 32 10.66 9.33 -3.09
N TYR A 33 11.76 8.59 -3.08
CA TYR A 33 12.30 7.95 -4.28
C TYR A 33 11.26 7.01 -4.92
N TYR A 34 10.68 6.10 -4.15
CA TYR A 34 9.66 5.18 -4.65
C TYR A 34 8.34 5.88 -4.99
N SER A 35 7.97 6.97 -4.30
CA SER A 35 6.79 7.78 -4.66
C SER A 35 6.96 8.47 -6.01
N GLN A 36 8.19 8.83 -6.39
CA GLN A 36 8.51 9.37 -7.71
C GLN A 36 8.58 8.27 -8.79
N SER A 37 8.77 7.01 -8.38
CA SER A 37 8.90 5.88 -9.32
C SER A 37 7.58 5.43 -9.96
N LEU A 38 6.44 5.96 -9.47
CA LEU A 38 5.13 5.83 -10.14
C LEU A 38 4.48 7.21 -10.30
N PRO A 39 5.06 8.14 -11.10
CA PRO A 39 4.38 9.38 -11.44
C PRO A 39 3.12 9.08 -12.26
N SER A 40 2.11 9.94 -12.15
CA SER A 40 0.91 9.87 -13.00
C SER A 40 1.30 9.76 -14.48
N GLY A 41 0.78 8.75 -15.17
CA GLY A 41 1.07 8.48 -16.57
C GLY A 41 2.13 7.41 -16.83
N GLU A 42 2.90 6.95 -15.85
CA GLU A 42 3.78 5.78 -16.02
C GLU A 42 2.98 4.47 -16.02
N THR A 43 3.37 3.59 -16.91
CA THR A 43 2.79 2.24 -16.98
C THR A 43 3.44 1.36 -15.91
N ILE A 44 2.63 0.68 -15.11
CA ILE A 44 3.11 -0.41 -14.27
C ILE A 44 3.67 -1.49 -15.20
N ARG A 45 4.98 -1.67 -15.19
CA ARG A 45 5.68 -2.61 -16.06
C ARG A 45 5.56 -4.04 -15.56
N SER A 46 5.43 -4.21 -14.25
CA SER A 46 5.28 -5.53 -13.63
C SER A 46 4.54 -5.47 -12.30
N PRO A 47 3.89 -6.57 -11.88
CA PRO A 47 3.32 -6.69 -10.53
C PRO A 47 4.35 -6.46 -9.43
N SER A 48 5.63 -6.80 -9.66
CA SER A 48 6.72 -6.57 -8.71
C SER A 48 7.02 -5.10 -8.46
N ASP A 49 6.86 -4.22 -9.46
CA ASP A 49 7.06 -2.78 -9.29
C ASP A 49 5.99 -2.19 -8.37
N THR A 50 4.73 -2.62 -8.56
CA THR A 50 3.62 -2.25 -7.67
C THR A 50 3.87 -2.73 -6.24
N GLU A 51 4.29 -3.99 -6.09
CA GLU A 51 4.59 -4.59 -4.79
C GLU A 51 5.70 -3.81 -4.07
N ALA A 52 6.80 -3.50 -4.75
CA ALA A 52 7.92 -2.73 -4.20
C ALA A 52 7.52 -1.32 -3.78
N PHE A 53 6.75 -0.63 -4.63
CA PHE A 53 6.21 0.70 -4.34
C PHE A 53 5.33 0.71 -3.09
N LEU A 54 4.36 -0.20 -3.02
CA LEU A 54 3.42 -0.29 -1.90
C LEU A 54 4.14 -0.73 -0.61
N GLN A 55 5.10 -1.63 -0.71
CA GLN A 55 5.89 -2.07 0.44
C GLN A 55 6.73 -0.94 1.02
N ALA A 56 7.41 -0.14 0.18
CA ALA A 56 8.17 1.01 0.64
C ALA A 56 7.30 2.07 1.31
N ARG A 57 6.04 2.19 0.90
CA ARG A 57 5.10 3.20 1.40
C ARG A 57 4.36 2.79 2.66
N LEU A 58 3.97 1.51 2.77
CA LEU A 58 3.04 1.04 3.79
C LEU A 58 3.69 0.28 4.94
N ARG A 59 4.80 -0.45 4.69
CA ARG A 59 5.42 -1.37 5.64
C ARG A 59 5.75 -0.77 7.01
N HIS A 60 6.18 0.48 7.05
CA HIS A 60 6.70 1.13 8.25
C HIS A 60 5.62 1.82 9.09
N LEU A 61 4.36 1.76 8.67
CA LEU A 61 3.27 2.42 9.36
C LEU A 61 2.85 1.62 10.60
N GLY A 62 2.78 2.30 11.75
CA GLY A 62 2.33 1.71 13.00
C GLY A 62 0.79 1.60 13.14
N HIS A 63 0.06 1.88 12.07
CA HIS A 63 -1.41 1.75 11.98
C HIS A 63 -1.77 1.15 10.63
N GLU A 64 -2.92 0.53 10.55
CA GLU A 64 -3.43 -0.01 9.31
C GLU A 64 -3.88 1.12 8.38
N LEU A 65 -3.45 1.07 7.13
CA LEU A 65 -3.80 2.03 6.10
C LEU A 65 -4.26 1.28 4.85
N PHE A 66 -5.48 1.57 4.38
CA PHE A 66 -6.04 0.99 3.17
C PHE A 66 -5.91 1.97 2.02
N CYS A 67 -5.30 1.53 0.93
CA CYS A 67 -4.96 2.34 -0.22
C CYS A 67 -5.52 1.77 -1.52
N CYS A 68 -5.74 2.66 -2.48
CA CYS A 68 -6.15 2.32 -3.83
C CYS A 68 -5.17 2.91 -4.85
N LEU A 69 -4.73 2.08 -5.79
CA LEU A 69 -3.98 2.48 -6.95
C LEU A 69 -4.91 2.42 -8.17
N PHE A 70 -5.18 3.55 -8.78
CA PHE A 70 -6.10 3.71 -9.90
C PHE A 70 -5.35 3.68 -11.23
N LEU A 71 -5.87 2.93 -12.19
CA LEU A 71 -5.19 2.62 -13.43
C LEU A 71 -6.12 2.82 -14.64
N ASP A 72 -5.53 3.21 -15.77
CA ASP A 72 -6.23 3.22 -17.05
C ASP A 72 -6.23 1.81 -17.70
N ASN A 73 -6.83 1.69 -18.89
CA ASN A 73 -6.89 0.43 -19.66
C ASN A 73 -5.52 -0.12 -20.08
N ARG A 74 -4.48 0.71 -20.07
CA ARG A 74 -3.09 0.33 -20.39
C ARG A 74 -2.25 0.12 -19.14
N HIS A 75 -2.89 0.04 -17.97
CA HIS A 75 -2.26 -0.08 -16.64
C HIS A 75 -1.29 1.10 -16.32
N ARG A 76 -1.57 2.29 -16.89
CA ARG A 76 -0.87 3.50 -16.46
C ARG A 76 -1.50 4.03 -15.18
N VAL A 77 -0.66 4.50 -14.26
CA VAL A 77 -1.10 5.07 -12.99
C VAL A 77 -1.82 6.38 -13.23
N LEU A 78 -3.07 6.46 -12.83
CA LEU A 78 -3.88 7.67 -12.80
C LEU A 78 -3.78 8.38 -11.45
N GLY A 79 -3.72 7.62 -10.37
CA GLY A 79 -3.61 8.13 -9.01
C GLY A 79 -3.35 7.03 -7.98
N PHE A 80 -2.95 7.46 -6.80
CA PHE A 80 -2.79 6.62 -5.62
C PHE A 80 -3.34 7.35 -4.41
N ASP A 81 -4.35 6.78 -3.75
CA ASP A 81 -5.02 7.40 -2.62
C ASP A 81 -5.02 6.50 -1.37
N GLU A 82 -4.74 7.14 -0.25
CA GLU A 82 -4.83 6.59 1.10
C GLU A 82 -6.25 6.84 1.61
N LEU A 83 -7.17 5.87 1.40
CA LEU A 83 -8.59 6.11 1.59
C LEU A 83 -9.09 5.90 3.02
N PHE A 84 -8.58 4.86 3.70
CA PHE A 84 -9.08 4.53 5.03
C PHE A 84 -7.94 4.24 5.99
N ARG A 85 -8.00 4.88 7.14
CA ARG A 85 -7.05 4.66 8.23
C ARG A 85 -7.74 3.90 9.35
N GLY A 86 -7.18 2.74 9.71
CA GLY A 86 -7.66 1.92 10.83
C GLY A 86 -7.08 2.32 12.17
N THR A 87 -7.74 1.83 13.20
CA THR A 87 -7.25 1.80 14.57
C THR A 87 -6.76 0.40 14.92
N ILE A 88 -6.47 0.13 16.20
CA ILE A 88 -6.00 -1.18 16.70
C ILE A 88 -6.97 -2.32 16.34
N ASP A 89 -8.26 -2.03 16.17
CA ASP A 89 -9.32 -3.01 15.90
C ASP A 89 -9.63 -3.17 14.39
N GLY A 90 -8.82 -2.59 13.50
CA GLY A 90 -8.95 -2.70 12.05
C GLY A 90 -9.45 -1.45 11.34
N THR A 91 -9.59 -1.56 10.04
CA THR A 91 -10.01 -0.46 9.14
C THR A 91 -11.40 -0.72 8.57
N SER A 92 -12.33 0.22 8.78
CA SER A 92 -13.63 0.17 8.11
C SER A 92 -13.50 0.68 6.68
N VAL A 93 -13.62 -0.22 5.70
CA VAL A 93 -13.55 0.10 4.27
C VAL A 93 -14.97 0.16 3.69
N TYR A 94 -15.29 1.29 3.06
CA TYR A 94 -16.60 1.52 2.45
C TYR A 94 -16.52 1.44 0.92
N PRO A 95 -17.12 0.41 0.26
CA PRO A 95 -17.04 0.24 -1.20
C PRO A 95 -17.51 1.48 -1.97
N ARG A 96 -18.51 2.19 -1.47
CA ARG A 96 -19.02 3.43 -2.09
C ARG A 96 -17.94 4.49 -2.29
N GLU A 97 -17.02 4.65 -1.34
CA GLU A 97 -15.96 5.66 -1.43
C GLU A 97 -14.90 5.23 -2.45
N VAL A 98 -14.54 3.95 -2.49
CA VAL A 98 -13.61 3.40 -3.50
C VAL A 98 -14.18 3.59 -4.91
N VAL A 99 -15.45 3.25 -5.11
CA VAL A 99 -16.12 3.41 -6.41
C VAL A 99 -16.20 4.89 -6.81
N LYS A 100 -16.52 5.76 -5.89
CA LYS A 100 -16.63 7.21 -6.12
C LYS A 100 -15.29 7.81 -6.58
N GLU A 101 -14.19 7.48 -5.89
CA GLU A 101 -12.85 7.94 -6.27
C GLU A 101 -12.42 7.34 -7.62
N ALA A 102 -12.68 6.05 -7.85
CA ALA A 102 -12.36 5.39 -9.11
C ALA A 102 -13.10 6.04 -10.31
N LEU A 103 -14.38 6.40 -10.14
CA LEU A 103 -15.15 7.12 -11.15
C LEU A 103 -14.66 8.55 -11.35
N ALA A 104 -14.33 9.27 -10.26
CA ALA A 104 -13.84 10.64 -10.31
C ALA A 104 -12.55 10.78 -11.11
N ILE A 105 -11.64 9.80 -11.01
CA ILE A 105 -10.37 9.77 -11.75
C ILE A 105 -10.48 9.05 -13.11
N ASN A 106 -11.68 8.56 -13.47
CA ASN A 106 -11.94 7.80 -14.69
C ASN A 106 -11.05 6.54 -14.80
N ALA A 107 -10.93 5.79 -13.71
CA ALA A 107 -10.15 4.56 -13.65
C ALA A 107 -10.85 3.42 -14.41
N ALA A 108 -10.08 2.63 -15.16
CA ALA A 108 -10.52 1.38 -15.79
C ALA A 108 -10.20 0.15 -14.94
N ALA A 109 -9.25 0.28 -14.01
CA ALA A 109 -8.87 -0.77 -13.08
C ALA A 109 -8.36 -0.19 -11.76
N VAL A 110 -8.41 -1.02 -10.71
CA VAL A 110 -7.92 -0.68 -9.37
C VAL A 110 -7.09 -1.84 -8.84
N SER A 111 -5.96 -1.51 -8.19
CA SER A 111 -5.26 -2.42 -7.28
C SER A 111 -5.40 -1.88 -5.86
N LEU A 112 -5.80 -2.75 -4.95
CA LEU A 112 -5.96 -2.44 -3.53
C LEU A 112 -4.70 -2.82 -2.76
N ALA A 113 -4.42 -2.12 -1.69
CA ALA A 113 -3.39 -2.50 -0.74
C ALA A 113 -3.73 -2.07 0.68
N HIS A 114 -3.32 -2.86 1.67
CA HIS A 114 -3.26 -2.42 3.06
C HIS A 114 -2.06 -3.08 3.76
N ASN A 115 -1.62 -2.45 4.85
CA ASN A 115 -0.57 -3.02 5.68
C ASN A 115 -1.14 -3.63 6.95
N HIS A 116 -0.46 -4.67 7.42
CA HIS A 116 -0.64 -5.22 8.76
C HIS A 116 0.50 -4.73 9.68
N PRO A 117 0.22 -3.87 10.67
CA PRO A 117 1.23 -3.39 11.61
C PRO A 117 1.90 -4.51 12.42
N SER A 118 1.27 -5.68 12.53
CA SER A 118 1.84 -6.88 13.13
C SER A 118 3.05 -7.44 12.36
N GLY A 119 3.25 -7.00 11.12
CA GLY A 119 4.28 -7.52 10.20
C GLY A 119 3.89 -8.81 9.46
N VAL A 120 2.78 -9.45 9.83
CA VAL A 120 2.32 -10.70 9.20
C VAL A 120 1.39 -10.40 8.03
N ALA A 121 1.84 -10.68 6.81
CA ALA A 121 1.09 -10.41 5.56
C ALA A 121 0.07 -11.54 5.22
N GLU A 122 -0.47 -12.24 6.21
CA GLU A 122 -1.49 -13.28 5.97
C GLU A 122 -2.88 -12.63 5.96
N PRO A 123 -3.70 -12.88 4.92
CA PRO A 123 -5.05 -12.32 4.82
C PRO A 123 -5.95 -12.84 5.92
N SER A 124 -6.68 -11.95 6.55
CA SER A 124 -7.77 -12.30 7.45
C SER A 124 -9.05 -12.62 6.65
N GLN A 125 -10.01 -13.27 7.30
CA GLN A 125 -11.33 -13.44 6.71
C GLN A 125 -12.04 -12.12 6.41
N ALA A 126 -11.72 -11.05 7.16
CA ALA A 126 -12.26 -9.73 6.92
C ALA A 126 -11.70 -9.14 5.62
N ASP A 127 -10.39 -9.33 5.35
CA ASP A 127 -9.74 -8.90 4.11
C ASP A 127 -10.34 -9.59 2.88
N GLU A 128 -10.58 -10.89 2.97
CA GLU A 128 -11.23 -11.61 1.88
C GLU A 128 -12.68 -11.14 1.66
N ARG A 129 -13.44 -10.91 2.73
CA ARG A 129 -14.81 -10.42 2.62
C ARG A 129 -14.87 -9.04 1.99
N ILE A 130 -14.03 -8.11 2.44
CA ILE A 130 -14.03 -6.75 1.87
C ILE A 130 -13.54 -6.75 0.43
N THR A 131 -12.56 -7.59 0.09
CA THR A 131 -12.09 -7.75 -1.29
C THR A 131 -13.21 -8.18 -2.22
N ARG A 132 -13.97 -9.23 -1.84
CA ARG A 132 -15.12 -9.70 -2.62
C ARG A 132 -16.21 -8.62 -2.77
N ARG A 133 -16.50 -7.87 -1.70
CA ARG A 133 -17.47 -6.76 -1.75
C ARG A 133 -17.01 -5.63 -2.68
N LEU A 134 -15.73 -5.27 -2.62
CA LEU A 134 -15.15 -4.24 -3.48
C LEU A 134 -15.14 -4.69 -4.94
N LYS A 135 -14.75 -5.93 -5.21
CA LYS A 135 -14.82 -6.52 -6.55
C LYS A 135 -16.24 -6.41 -7.12
N SER A 136 -17.24 -6.89 -6.38
CA SER A 136 -18.63 -6.83 -6.82
C SER A 136 -19.12 -5.39 -7.08
N ALA A 137 -18.70 -4.43 -6.25
CA ALA A 137 -19.09 -3.04 -6.42
C ALA A 137 -18.41 -2.38 -7.64
N LEU A 138 -17.15 -2.67 -7.87
CA LEU A 138 -16.37 -2.18 -9.01
C LEU A 138 -16.86 -2.79 -10.34
N ASP A 139 -17.17 -4.10 -10.34
CA ASP A 139 -17.70 -4.81 -11.52
C ASP A 139 -19.04 -4.20 -12.01
N LEU A 140 -19.88 -3.67 -11.10
CA LEU A 140 -21.15 -2.98 -11.46
C LEU A 140 -20.96 -1.69 -12.28
N VAL A 141 -19.76 -1.12 -12.26
CA VAL A 141 -19.41 0.11 -12.97
C VAL A 141 -18.26 -0.11 -13.97
N ASP A 142 -18.08 -1.36 -14.41
CA ASP A 142 -17.09 -1.76 -15.41
C ASP A 142 -15.63 -1.43 -15.03
N ILE A 143 -15.31 -1.37 -13.73
CA ILE A 143 -13.95 -1.16 -13.21
C ILE A 143 -13.40 -2.49 -12.69
N ARG A 144 -12.25 -2.89 -13.23
CA ARG A 144 -11.64 -4.19 -12.87
C ARG A 144 -10.84 -4.08 -11.58
N LEU A 145 -11.06 -5.00 -10.64
CA LEU A 145 -10.13 -5.22 -9.53
C LEU A 145 -9.01 -6.16 -9.99
N LEU A 146 -7.76 -5.65 -10.03
CA LEU A 146 -6.60 -6.42 -10.51
C LEU A 146 -5.95 -7.24 -9.40
N ASP A 147 -5.78 -6.66 -8.23
CA ASP A 147 -5.16 -7.34 -7.07
C ASP A 147 -5.56 -6.65 -5.76
N HIS A 148 -5.35 -7.36 -4.67
CA HIS A 148 -5.33 -6.83 -3.31
C HIS A 148 -4.06 -7.32 -2.62
N LEU A 149 -3.14 -6.40 -2.32
CA LEU A 149 -1.84 -6.67 -1.74
C LEU A 149 -1.87 -6.41 -0.23
N ILE A 150 -1.47 -7.40 0.55
CA ILE A 150 -1.30 -7.25 1.99
C ILE A 150 0.18 -7.09 2.30
N ILE A 151 0.53 -5.99 2.95
CA ILE A 151 1.90 -5.59 3.22
C ILE A 151 2.26 -5.91 4.68
N GLY A 152 3.31 -6.69 4.86
CA GLY A 152 3.92 -7.00 6.16
C GLY A 152 5.42 -6.79 6.14
N ASP A 153 6.14 -7.40 7.09
CA ASP A 153 7.60 -7.25 7.21
C ASP A 153 8.39 -8.03 6.16
N GLY A 154 7.80 -9.03 5.57
CA GLY A 154 8.41 -9.86 4.54
C GLY A 154 7.89 -9.53 3.15
N LYS A 155 7.72 -10.57 2.35
CA LYS A 155 7.12 -10.48 1.03
C LYS A 155 5.63 -10.18 1.16
N ALA A 156 5.12 -9.27 0.34
CA ALA A 156 3.70 -8.98 0.28
C ALA A 156 2.88 -10.17 -0.21
N THR A 157 1.66 -10.30 0.31
CA THR A 157 0.71 -11.32 -0.14
C THR A 157 -0.26 -10.73 -1.16
N SER A 158 -0.34 -11.36 -2.33
CA SER A 158 -1.29 -11.03 -3.39
C SER A 158 -2.49 -11.97 -3.33
N LEU A 159 -3.69 -11.43 -3.20
CA LEU A 159 -4.92 -12.22 -3.21
C LEU A 159 -5.23 -12.76 -4.62
N ALA A 160 -4.86 -12.04 -5.67
CA ALA A 160 -5.00 -12.52 -7.05
C ALA A 160 -4.14 -13.76 -7.29
N ARG A 161 -2.86 -13.75 -6.85
CA ARG A 161 -1.97 -14.93 -6.94
C ARG A 161 -2.47 -16.12 -6.13
N ARG A 162 -3.28 -15.89 -5.10
CA ARG A 162 -3.91 -16.94 -4.29
C ARG A 162 -5.25 -17.41 -4.86
N GLY A 163 -5.73 -16.82 -5.96
CA GLY A 163 -7.01 -17.17 -6.57
C GLY A 163 -8.22 -16.71 -5.74
N LEU A 164 -8.08 -15.65 -4.96
CA LEU A 164 -9.13 -15.10 -4.07
C LEU A 164 -9.85 -13.88 -4.69
N ILE A 165 -9.49 -13.48 -5.93
CA ILE A 165 -10.10 -12.39 -6.71
C ILE A 165 -10.69 -12.91 -8.01
#